data_fddaf173c9c61ce8938c6c0d957bd17d
#
_entry.id   fddaf173c9c61ce8938c6c0d957bd17d
#
_cell.length_a   1.000
_cell.length_b   1.000
_cell.length_c   1.000
_cell.angle_alpha   90.00
_cell.angle_beta   90.00
_cell.angle_gamma   90.00
#
_symmetry.space_group_name_H-M   'P 1'
#
loop_
_entity.id
_entity.type
_entity.pdbx_description
1 polymer ?
#
loop_
_entity_poly.entity_id
_entity_poly.type
_entity_poly.pdbx_seq_one_letter_code
_entity_poly.pdbx_strand_id
1 'polypeptide(L)'
;MEVKIIRSKRRRRTVNARLVNNLLLINAPLMLSQECLDKIITGFKLKFARKELKTELDKEQNLMDLASSLNEKYFGNKLRLESIEYVTTQNSRFGCCNYRAAKIRISHKIGMMPKWVRKYVIIHEMAHLIEPNHSRAFWDIVSRYKLAERARGYLIASGSVSSSV
;
A
#
# COMPACT_ATOMS: atom_id res chain seq x y z
N MET A 1 -12.42 5.79 -17.72
CA MET A 1 -11.44 4.93 -18.45
C MET A 1 -12.17 4.16 -19.52
N GLU A 2 -11.96 4.50 -20.78
CA GLU A 2 -12.49 3.79 -21.93
C GLU A 2 -11.69 2.50 -22.19
N VAL A 3 -12.32 1.51 -22.84
CA VAL A 3 -11.70 0.22 -23.14
C VAL A 3 -11.79 -0.08 -24.62
N LYS A 4 -10.64 -0.31 -25.26
CA LYS A 4 -10.58 -0.77 -26.66
C LYS A 4 -9.99 -2.17 -26.69
N ILE A 5 -10.73 -3.12 -27.25
CA ILE A 5 -10.34 -4.52 -27.35
C ILE A 5 -9.86 -4.81 -28.78
N ILE A 6 -8.68 -5.37 -28.91
CA ILE A 6 -8.11 -5.81 -30.17
C ILE A 6 -7.99 -7.34 -30.11
N ARG A 7 -8.83 -8.03 -30.87
CA ARG A 7 -8.79 -9.49 -30.96
C ARG A 7 -7.81 -9.92 -32.07
N SER A 8 -6.94 -10.90 -31.77
CA SER A 8 -5.90 -11.37 -32.67
C SER A 8 -5.95 -12.88 -32.86
N LYS A 9 -5.94 -13.34 -34.10
CA LYS A 9 -5.81 -14.76 -34.48
C LYS A 9 -4.44 -15.35 -34.14
N ARG A 10 -3.38 -14.50 -34.12
CA ARG A 10 -2.01 -14.92 -33.79
C ARG A 10 -1.81 -15.22 -32.31
N ARG A 11 -2.62 -14.62 -31.42
CA ARG A 11 -2.56 -14.87 -29.98
C ARG A 11 -3.42 -16.08 -29.60
N ARG A 12 -2.83 -17.03 -28.90
CA ARG A 12 -3.56 -18.24 -28.47
C ARG A 12 -3.90 -18.22 -26.97
N ARG A 13 -2.99 -17.73 -26.10
CA ARG A 13 -3.12 -17.84 -24.64
C ARG A 13 -2.87 -16.53 -23.86
N THR A 14 -2.27 -15.52 -24.48
CA THR A 14 -1.82 -14.31 -23.76
C THR A 14 -2.75 -13.15 -23.99
N VAL A 15 -3.13 -12.49 -22.89
CA VAL A 15 -3.79 -11.19 -22.90
C VAL A 15 -2.81 -10.14 -22.40
N ASN A 16 -2.73 -9.01 -23.09
CA ASN A 16 -1.90 -7.88 -22.69
C ASN A 16 -2.77 -6.62 -22.65
N ALA A 17 -2.53 -5.74 -21.68
CA ALA A 17 -3.18 -4.47 -21.57
C ALA A 17 -2.17 -3.35 -21.36
N ARG A 18 -2.43 -2.20 -21.98
CA ARG A 18 -1.68 -0.95 -21.78
C ARG A 18 -2.63 0.23 -21.72
N LEU A 19 -2.29 1.19 -20.89
CA LEU A 19 -3.03 2.44 -20.78
C LEU A 19 -2.34 3.49 -21.64
N VAL A 20 -3.09 4.13 -22.53
CA VAL A 20 -2.61 5.21 -23.40
C VAL A 20 -3.66 6.31 -23.38
N ASN A 21 -3.33 7.49 -22.89
CA ASN A 21 -4.26 8.64 -22.84
C ASN A 21 -5.66 8.31 -22.27
N ASN A 22 -5.67 7.66 -21.10
CA ASN A 22 -6.90 7.19 -20.43
C ASN A 22 -7.71 6.12 -21.19
N LEU A 23 -7.18 5.58 -22.29
CA LEU A 23 -7.75 4.48 -23.05
C LEU A 23 -7.01 3.17 -22.71
N LEU A 24 -7.76 2.19 -22.19
CA LEU A 24 -7.23 0.85 -21.89
C LEU A 24 -7.28 0.00 -23.16
N LEU A 25 -6.11 -0.17 -23.79
CA LEU A 25 -5.96 -1.04 -24.97
C LEU A 25 -5.69 -2.48 -24.51
N ILE A 26 -6.59 -3.40 -24.84
CA ILE A 26 -6.47 -4.82 -24.50
C ILE A 26 -6.31 -5.64 -25.75
N ASN A 27 -5.19 -6.36 -25.86
CA ASN A 27 -4.95 -7.34 -26.92
C ASN A 27 -5.29 -8.73 -26.37
N ALA A 28 -6.27 -9.40 -26.97
CA ALA A 28 -6.78 -10.70 -26.54
C ALA A 28 -6.80 -11.70 -27.67
N PRO A 29 -6.75 -13.02 -27.39
CA PRO A 29 -7.01 -14.07 -28.38
C PRO A 29 -8.41 -13.97 -28.98
N LEU A 30 -8.56 -14.35 -30.25
CA LEU A 30 -9.88 -14.33 -30.94
C LEU A 30 -10.89 -15.24 -30.24
N MET A 31 -10.44 -16.40 -29.78
CA MET A 31 -11.30 -17.46 -29.21
C MET A 31 -11.57 -17.28 -27.69
N LEU A 32 -11.13 -16.17 -27.09
CA LEU A 32 -11.40 -15.92 -25.68
C LEU A 32 -12.88 -15.61 -25.46
N SER A 33 -13.53 -16.32 -24.53
CA SER A 33 -14.93 -16.08 -24.20
C SER A 33 -15.14 -14.67 -23.64
N GLN A 34 -16.34 -14.12 -23.84
CA GLN A 34 -16.67 -12.78 -23.36
C GLN A 34 -16.58 -12.71 -21.82
N GLU A 35 -17.08 -13.72 -21.13
CA GLU A 35 -17.03 -13.78 -19.67
C GLU A 35 -15.59 -13.73 -19.12
N CYS A 36 -14.67 -14.50 -19.70
CA CYS A 36 -13.26 -14.45 -19.34
C CYS A 36 -12.64 -13.09 -19.64
N LEU A 37 -13.02 -12.49 -20.77
CA LEU A 37 -12.54 -11.17 -21.16
C LEU A 37 -12.99 -10.10 -20.16
N ASP A 38 -14.25 -10.12 -19.72
CA ASP A 38 -14.80 -9.15 -18.78
C ASP A 38 -14.12 -9.25 -17.39
N LYS A 39 -13.84 -10.45 -16.91
CA LYS A 39 -13.05 -10.68 -15.69
C LYS A 39 -11.64 -10.08 -15.82
N ILE A 40 -11.00 -10.30 -16.96
CA ILE A 40 -9.66 -9.77 -17.24
C ILE A 40 -9.67 -8.25 -17.35
N ILE A 41 -10.65 -7.66 -18.03
CA ILE A 41 -10.84 -6.20 -18.15
C ILE A 41 -10.96 -5.56 -16.75
N THR A 42 -11.82 -6.14 -15.91
CA THR A 42 -12.02 -5.67 -14.53
C THR A 42 -10.71 -5.73 -13.73
N GLY A 43 -9.96 -6.83 -13.85
CA GLY A 43 -8.65 -6.97 -13.23
C GLY A 43 -7.64 -5.91 -13.68
N PHE A 44 -7.58 -5.61 -14.97
CA PHE A 44 -6.71 -4.56 -15.50
C PHE A 44 -7.14 -3.16 -15.07
N LYS A 45 -8.44 -2.85 -15.12
CA LYS A 45 -8.97 -1.56 -14.62
C LYS A 45 -8.56 -1.31 -13.17
N LEU A 46 -8.75 -2.31 -12.29
CA LEU A 46 -8.34 -2.24 -10.90
C LEU A 46 -6.81 -2.05 -10.74
N LYS A 47 -6.03 -2.78 -11.54
CA LYS A 47 -4.56 -2.67 -11.50
C LYS A 47 -4.08 -1.27 -11.89
N PHE A 48 -4.64 -0.70 -12.95
CA PHE A 48 -4.26 0.64 -13.41
C PHE A 48 -4.73 1.73 -12.44
N ALA A 49 -5.99 1.67 -11.95
CA ALA A 49 -6.49 2.59 -10.95
C ALA A 49 -5.63 2.59 -9.67
N ARG A 50 -5.22 1.42 -9.20
CA ARG A 50 -4.30 1.29 -8.06
C ARG A 50 -2.93 1.93 -8.33
N LYS A 51 -2.42 1.77 -9.55
CA LYS A 51 -1.12 2.37 -9.94
C LYS A 51 -1.20 3.89 -9.97
N GLU A 52 -2.27 4.45 -10.51
CA GLU A 52 -2.52 5.90 -10.53
C GLU A 52 -2.62 6.44 -9.11
N LEU A 53 -3.44 5.81 -8.26
CA LEU A 53 -3.59 6.19 -6.85
C LEU A 53 -2.24 6.17 -6.11
N LYS A 54 -1.42 5.13 -6.32
CA LYS A 54 -0.07 5.09 -5.72
C LYS A 54 0.77 6.29 -6.17
N THR A 55 0.75 6.61 -7.48
CA THR A 55 1.52 7.71 -8.02
C THR A 55 1.08 9.07 -7.46
N GLU A 56 -0.22 9.26 -7.26
CA GLU A 56 -0.78 10.47 -6.63
C GLU A 56 -0.36 10.57 -5.16
N LEU A 57 -0.50 9.49 -4.39
CA LEU A 57 -0.09 9.45 -2.99
C LEU A 57 1.42 9.72 -2.83
N ASP A 58 2.25 9.15 -3.69
CA ASP A 58 3.71 9.35 -3.67
C ASP A 58 4.08 10.81 -4.01
N LYS A 59 3.29 11.50 -4.85
CA LYS A 59 3.48 12.92 -5.17
C LYS A 59 3.04 13.86 -4.06
N GLU A 60 1.88 13.60 -3.48
CA GLU A 60 1.31 14.48 -2.45
C GLU A 60 1.98 14.32 -1.08
N GLN A 61 2.59 13.17 -0.82
CA GLN A 61 3.05 12.79 0.50
C GLN A 61 4.39 12.08 0.42
N ASN A 62 5.44 12.82 0.68
CA ASN A 62 6.75 12.22 0.83
C ASN A 62 6.79 11.40 2.15
N LEU A 63 6.60 10.07 2.04
CA LEU A 63 6.64 9.17 3.18
C LEU A 63 8.02 9.16 3.85
N MET A 64 9.10 9.37 3.09
CA MET A 64 10.45 9.38 3.64
C MET A 64 10.66 10.60 4.55
N ASP A 65 10.21 11.79 4.12
CA ASP A 65 10.32 13.01 4.95
C ASP A 65 9.49 12.87 6.22
N LEU A 66 8.27 12.30 6.09
CA LEU A 66 7.42 12.04 7.24
C LEU A 66 8.09 11.03 8.20
N ALA A 67 8.64 9.93 7.69
CA ALA A 67 9.34 8.94 8.50
C ALA A 67 10.59 9.53 9.16
N SER A 68 11.34 10.37 8.47
CA SER A 68 12.51 11.07 9.02
C SER A 68 12.12 11.98 10.18
N SER A 69 11.06 12.77 10.03
CA SER A 69 10.53 13.62 11.10
C SER A 69 10.05 12.80 12.32
N LEU A 70 9.42 11.64 12.08
CA LEU A 70 8.98 10.73 13.14
C LEU A 70 10.17 10.04 13.82
N ASN A 71 11.22 9.70 13.05
CA ASN A 71 12.48 9.14 13.57
C ASN A 71 13.14 10.10 14.55
N GLU A 72 13.30 11.36 14.14
CA GLU A 72 13.85 12.40 15.00
C GLU A 72 13.04 12.52 16.30
N LYS A 73 11.72 12.67 16.16
CA LYS A 73 10.83 12.96 17.28
C LYS A 73 10.66 11.82 18.29
N TYR A 74 10.55 10.57 17.84
CA TYR A 74 10.16 9.43 18.69
C TYR A 74 11.27 8.43 18.90
N PHE A 75 12.30 8.43 18.04
CA PHE A 75 13.40 7.47 18.08
C PHE A 75 14.78 8.12 18.22
N GLY A 76 14.83 9.47 18.40
CA GLY A 76 16.08 10.21 18.56
C GLY A 76 17.02 10.08 17.37
N ASN A 77 16.46 9.94 16.16
CA ASN A 77 17.15 9.76 14.89
C ASN A 77 18.08 8.53 14.83
N LYS A 78 17.77 7.50 15.63
CA LYS A 78 18.60 6.29 15.74
C LYS A 78 18.31 5.22 14.70
N LEU A 79 17.14 5.30 14.03
CA LEU A 79 16.73 4.30 13.05
C LEU A 79 17.35 4.60 11.69
N ARG A 80 17.90 3.57 11.07
CA ARG A 80 18.32 3.61 9.68
C ARG A 80 17.20 2.99 8.84
N LEU A 81 16.53 3.79 8.04
CA LEU A 81 15.47 3.37 7.14
C LEU A 81 15.99 3.45 5.70
N GLU A 82 16.01 2.32 5.00
CA GLU A 82 16.43 2.25 3.60
C GLU A 82 15.35 2.79 2.67
N SER A 83 14.10 2.36 2.89
CA SER A 83 12.98 2.83 2.08
C SER A 83 11.65 2.67 2.80
N ILE A 84 10.72 3.60 2.47
CA ILE A 84 9.32 3.49 2.83
C ILE A 84 8.48 3.86 1.60
N GLU A 85 7.51 3.02 1.26
CA GLU A 85 6.68 3.22 0.07
C GLU A 85 5.22 2.82 0.29
N TYR A 86 4.32 3.46 -0.45
CA TYR A 86 2.96 2.95 -0.57
C TYR A 86 2.89 1.73 -1.46
N VAL A 87 2.09 0.73 -1.05
CA VAL A 87 1.82 -0.46 -1.85
C VAL A 87 0.32 -0.68 -2.01
N THR A 88 -0.09 -1.17 -3.17
CA THR A 88 -1.49 -1.42 -3.50
C THR A 88 -1.87 -2.89 -3.41
N THR A 89 -0.91 -3.74 -3.06
CA THR A 89 -1.09 -5.20 -2.97
C THR A 89 -1.47 -5.68 -1.57
N GLN A 90 -1.33 -4.83 -0.54
CA GLN A 90 -1.71 -5.15 0.83
C GLN A 90 -3.20 -4.85 1.05
N ASN A 91 -4.02 -5.91 1.11
CA ASN A 91 -5.46 -5.78 1.33
C ASN A 91 -5.88 -5.99 2.79
N SER A 92 -5.15 -6.85 3.52
CA SER A 92 -5.44 -7.26 4.90
C SER A 92 -4.56 -6.61 5.97
N ARG A 93 -3.46 -5.97 5.57
CA ARG A 93 -2.51 -5.31 6.48
C ARG A 93 -2.37 -3.85 6.13
N PHE A 94 -2.16 -3.01 7.13
CA PHE A 94 -1.94 -1.58 6.95
C PHE A 94 -0.49 -1.23 6.66
N GLY A 95 0.44 -2.02 7.18
CA GLY A 95 1.86 -1.89 6.96
C GLY A 95 2.57 -3.24 7.01
N CYS A 96 3.84 -3.23 6.70
CA CYS A 96 4.75 -4.36 6.84
C CYS A 96 6.19 -3.83 6.89
N CYS A 97 6.93 -4.25 7.91
CA CYS A 97 8.34 -3.95 8.07
C CYS A 97 9.21 -5.18 7.74
N ASN A 98 10.18 -5.00 6.87
CA ASN A 98 11.30 -5.93 6.74
C ASN A 98 12.48 -5.36 7.54
N TYR A 99 12.57 -5.74 8.81
CA TYR A 99 13.58 -5.20 9.73
C TYR A 99 15.02 -5.51 9.30
N ARG A 100 15.26 -6.64 8.60
CA ARG A 100 16.61 -7.01 8.10
C ARG A 100 17.07 -6.11 6.95
N ALA A 101 16.14 -5.74 6.08
CA ALA A 101 16.41 -4.87 4.94
C ALA A 101 16.11 -3.39 5.23
N ALA A 102 15.64 -3.06 6.44
CA ALA A 102 15.18 -1.72 6.83
C ALA A 102 14.17 -1.10 5.83
N LYS A 103 13.25 -1.92 5.31
CA LYS A 103 12.25 -1.51 4.31
C LYS A 103 10.84 -1.60 4.88
N ILE A 104 10.09 -0.52 4.75
CA ILE A 104 8.70 -0.42 5.20
C ILE A 104 7.77 -0.28 3.99
N ARG A 105 6.66 -1.01 4.01
CA ARG A 105 5.59 -0.90 3.02
C ARG A 105 4.30 -0.53 3.73
N ILE A 106 3.67 0.54 3.27
CA ILE A 106 2.42 1.06 3.81
C ILE A 106 1.30 0.82 2.81
N SER A 107 0.17 0.30 3.25
CA SER A 107 -1.00 0.14 2.38
C SER A 107 -1.49 1.50 1.87
N HIS A 108 -1.81 1.60 0.59
CA HIS A 108 -2.40 2.80 -0.01
C HIS A 108 -3.65 3.29 0.73
N LYS A 109 -4.39 2.39 1.38
CA LYS A 109 -5.57 2.73 2.20
C LYS A 109 -5.22 3.75 3.30
N ILE A 110 -4.02 3.63 3.88
CA ILE A 110 -3.52 4.53 4.92
C ILE A 110 -3.28 5.95 4.39
N GLY A 111 -2.91 6.08 3.11
CA GLY A 111 -2.75 7.38 2.47
C GLY A 111 -4.04 8.22 2.45
N MET A 112 -5.20 7.57 2.42
CA MET A 112 -6.52 8.20 2.42
C MET A 112 -7.07 8.46 3.84
N MET A 113 -6.41 7.91 4.88
CA MET A 113 -6.84 8.07 6.27
C MET A 113 -6.30 9.38 6.88
N PRO A 114 -6.86 9.83 8.01
CA PRO A 114 -6.39 11.01 8.72
C PRO A 114 -4.89 10.95 9.02
N LYS A 115 -4.20 12.10 8.97
CA LYS A 115 -2.74 12.20 9.19
C LYS A 115 -2.26 11.56 10.50
N TRP A 116 -3.06 11.63 11.56
CA TRP A 116 -2.71 11.04 12.85
C TRP A 116 -2.77 9.51 12.84
N VAL A 117 -3.67 8.89 12.08
CA VAL A 117 -3.72 7.44 11.87
C VAL A 117 -2.50 6.97 11.06
N ARG A 118 -2.18 7.71 9.99
CA ARG A 118 -1.01 7.43 9.17
C ARG A 118 0.28 7.49 9.97
N LYS A 119 0.46 8.53 10.79
CA LYS A 119 1.62 8.64 11.68
C LYS A 119 1.73 7.43 12.62
N TYR A 120 0.63 6.99 13.18
CA TYR A 120 0.60 5.79 14.02
C TYR A 120 1.10 4.56 13.29
N VAL A 121 0.58 4.27 12.09
CA VAL A 121 1.00 3.09 11.33
C VAL A 121 2.48 3.16 10.97
N ILE A 122 3.00 4.33 10.57
CA ILE A 122 4.42 4.50 10.29
C ILE A 122 5.27 4.27 11.55
N ILE A 123 4.89 4.82 12.69
CA ILE A 123 5.59 4.61 13.98
C ILE A 123 5.56 3.13 14.36
N HIS A 124 4.44 2.44 14.19
CA HIS A 124 4.29 1.01 14.43
C HIS A 124 5.28 0.19 13.59
N GLU A 125 5.33 0.45 12.28
CA GLU A 125 6.28 -0.24 11.40
C GLU A 125 7.74 0.13 11.68
N MET A 126 8.02 1.37 12.07
CA MET A 126 9.35 1.80 12.49
C MET A 126 9.78 1.15 13.81
N ALA A 127 8.86 0.91 14.74
CA ALA A 127 9.15 0.21 15.98
C ALA A 127 9.64 -1.22 15.73
N HIS A 128 9.17 -1.87 14.67
CA HIS A 128 9.66 -3.18 14.25
C HIS A 128 11.13 -3.23 13.80
N LEU A 129 11.73 -2.08 13.51
CA LEU A 129 13.18 -2.00 13.26
C LEU A 129 14.02 -2.20 14.54
N ILE A 130 13.39 -2.00 15.72
CA ILE A 130 14.01 -2.20 17.03
C ILE A 130 13.55 -3.52 17.63
N GLU A 131 12.24 -3.73 17.66
CA GLU A 131 11.58 -4.87 18.30
C GLU A 131 10.70 -5.58 17.26
N PRO A 132 11.15 -6.71 16.70
CA PRO A 132 10.42 -7.43 15.65
C PRO A 132 9.07 -7.99 16.10
N ASN A 133 8.92 -8.26 17.40
CA ASN A 133 7.72 -8.87 17.98
C ASN A 133 6.90 -7.82 18.73
N HIS A 134 5.58 -8.04 18.83
CA HIS A 134 4.68 -7.20 19.61
C HIS A 134 4.81 -7.45 21.12
N SER A 135 6.04 -7.42 21.65
CA SER A 135 6.36 -7.56 23.05
C SER A 135 5.95 -6.31 23.86
N ARG A 136 6.08 -6.36 25.16
CA ARG A 136 5.90 -5.17 26.01
C ARG A 136 6.81 -4.03 25.57
N ALA A 137 8.08 -4.33 25.26
CA ALA A 137 9.06 -3.34 24.79
C ALA A 137 8.61 -2.66 23.49
N PHE A 138 7.99 -3.42 22.56
CA PHE A 138 7.40 -2.85 21.35
C PHE A 138 6.29 -1.83 21.68
N TRP A 139 5.34 -2.21 22.55
CA TRP A 139 4.22 -1.34 22.91
C TRP A 139 4.69 -0.12 23.71
N ASP A 140 5.74 -0.24 24.52
CA ASP A 140 6.36 0.90 25.21
C ASP A 140 6.94 1.92 24.22
N ILE A 141 7.46 1.46 23.07
CA ILE A 141 7.92 2.34 21.99
C ILE A 141 6.73 3.03 21.31
N VAL A 142 5.72 2.27 20.89
CA VAL A 142 4.57 2.79 20.14
C VAL A 142 3.73 3.75 20.97
N SER A 143 3.58 3.50 22.27
CA SER A 143 2.79 4.33 23.22
C SER A 143 3.37 5.73 23.43
N ARG A 144 4.63 5.99 23.05
CA ARG A 144 5.19 7.36 23.03
C ARG A 144 4.42 8.29 22.10
N TYR A 145 3.72 7.75 21.12
CA TYR A 145 2.79 8.50 20.29
C TYR A 145 1.47 8.70 21.02
N LYS A 146 1.18 9.91 21.50
CA LYS A 146 0.02 10.24 22.34
C LYS A 146 -1.34 9.83 21.76
N LEU A 147 -1.45 9.67 20.44
CA LEU A 147 -2.68 9.27 19.76
C LEU A 147 -2.68 7.77 19.37
N ALA A 148 -1.76 6.96 19.92
CA ALA A 148 -1.63 5.56 19.55
C ALA A 148 -2.93 4.77 19.76
N GLU A 149 -3.52 4.81 20.97
CA GLU A 149 -4.76 4.09 21.28
C GLU A 149 -5.96 4.59 20.46
N ARG A 150 -6.05 5.91 20.24
CA ARG A 150 -7.08 6.47 19.37
C ARG A 150 -6.94 5.98 17.93
N ALA A 151 -5.72 5.93 17.40
CA ALA A 151 -5.46 5.46 16.05
C ALA A 151 -5.76 3.97 15.90
N ARG A 152 -5.40 3.17 16.91
CA ARG A 152 -5.73 1.76 16.98
C ARG A 152 -7.24 1.54 17.00
N GLY A 153 -7.98 2.24 17.84
CA GLY A 153 -9.45 2.18 17.84
C GLY A 153 -10.08 2.57 16.51
N TYR A 154 -9.56 3.60 15.84
CA TYR A 154 -10.01 4.00 14.50
C TYR A 154 -9.79 2.88 13.46
N LEU A 155 -8.62 2.25 13.47
CA LEU A 155 -8.32 1.15 12.55
C LEU A 155 -9.21 -0.07 12.80
N ILE A 156 -9.49 -0.39 14.05
CA ILE A 156 -10.44 -1.45 14.44
C ILE A 156 -11.84 -1.13 13.89
N ALA A 157 -12.34 0.06 14.14
CA ALA A 157 -13.67 0.49 13.70
C ALA A 157 -13.81 0.54 12.16
N SER A 158 -12.73 0.79 11.44
CA SER A 158 -12.73 0.78 9.96
C SER A 158 -12.83 -0.61 9.33
N GLY A 159 -12.98 -1.67 10.14
CA GLY A 159 -13.22 -3.04 9.69
C GLY A 159 -12.04 -3.72 9.00
N SER A 160 -10.84 -3.18 9.16
CA SER A 160 -9.63 -3.67 8.47
C SER A 160 -8.63 -4.35 9.40
N VAL A 161 -9.07 -4.83 10.57
CA VAL A 161 -8.17 -5.45 11.54
C VAL A 161 -8.10 -6.95 11.33
N SER A 162 -7.05 -7.39 10.69
CA SER A 162 -6.41 -8.66 11.03
C SER A 162 -5.55 -8.42 12.28
N SER A 163 -5.55 -9.35 13.19
CA SER A 163 -5.00 -9.33 14.57
C SER A 163 -3.51 -8.95 14.73
N SER A 164 -2.98 -8.01 13.99
CA SER A 164 -1.56 -7.66 13.94
C SER A 164 -1.31 -6.15 14.10
N VAL A 165 -2.29 -5.39 14.64
CA VAL A 165 -2.09 -3.96 14.98
C VAL A 165 -2.41 -3.72 16.44
#